data_e58b883bee2a7b4496e7285b2f1f5b3e
#
_entry.id   e58b883bee2a7b4496e7285b2f1f5b3e
#
_cell.length_a   1.000
_cell.length_b   1.000
_cell.length_c   1.000
_cell.angle_alpha   90.00
_cell.angle_beta   90.00
_cell.angle_gamma   90.00
#
_symmetry.space_group_name_H-M   'P 1'
#
loop_
_entity.id
_entity.type
_entity.pdbx_description
1 polymer ?
#
loop_
_entity_poly.entity_id
_entity_poly.type
_entity_poly.pdbx_seq_one_letter_code
_entity_poly.pdbx_strand_id
1 'polypeptide(L)'
;MDKYYHKDKSQLAENNGYRCIHVWDWDDKDRIVKLLLPRKRIFARKCEVRDVDLSTTREYLNTYHLQGYARDSIRIGLYYNDELVSIMTFGKPRYNKKCEYELIRYCSSYDIVGGAEKLFTHFIRTYNPTTVVSYCDKSKFTGKTYLNLGFKFESNNVSKHWYNPITNVHVTDNFLRQRGFDQIFNTGYGKGTSNEVLMLEAGFVEIFDAGQSTYIWFKGD
;
A
#
# COMPACT_ATOMS: atom_id res chain seq x y z
N MET A 1 5.33 -5.17 23.58
CA MET A 1 4.01 -5.56 22.99
C MET A 1 4.23 -6.85 22.20
N ASP A 2 3.25 -7.78 22.19
CA ASP A 2 3.35 -8.98 21.37
C ASP A 2 3.47 -8.60 19.88
N LYS A 3 4.45 -9.20 19.20
CA LYS A 3 4.75 -8.98 17.79
C LYS A 3 3.54 -9.20 16.87
N TYR A 4 2.65 -10.11 17.23
CA TYR A 4 1.52 -10.51 16.40
C TYR A 4 0.18 -9.90 16.84
N TYR A 5 0.16 -9.10 17.90
CA TYR A 5 -1.05 -8.54 18.48
C TYR A 5 -2.00 -7.90 17.44
N HIS A 6 -1.50 -7.01 16.59
CA HIS A 6 -2.34 -6.33 15.59
C HIS A 6 -2.77 -7.26 14.44
N LYS A 7 -1.89 -8.19 14.05
CA LYS A 7 -2.22 -9.22 13.05
C LYS A 7 -3.34 -10.14 13.56
N ASP A 8 -3.21 -10.64 14.79
CA ASP A 8 -4.19 -11.57 15.37
C ASP A 8 -5.52 -10.88 15.65
N LYS A 9 -5.51 -9.61 16.05
CA LYS A 9 -6.71 -8.78 16.16
C LYS A 9 -7.43 -8.62 14.82
N SER A 10 -6.71 -8.36 13.73
CA SER A 10 -7.29 -8.29 12.38
C SER A 10 -7.90 -9.64 11.97
N GLN A 11 -7.18 -10.73 12.21
CA GLN A 11 -7.67 -12.07 11.86
C GLN A 11 -8.91 -12.45 12.66
N LEU A 12 -8.95 -12.13 13.96
CA LEU A 12 -10.12 -12.37 14.80
C LEU A 12 -11.34 -11.59 14.29
N ALA A 13 -11.16 -10.33 13.90
CA ALA A 13 -12.23 -9.52 13.33
C ALA A 13 -12.74 -10.12 12.00
N GLU A 14 -11.82 -10.48 11.08
CA GLU A 14 -12.16 -11.08 9.79
C GLU A 14 -12.92 -12.42 9.96
N ASN A 15 -12.50 -13.27 10.91
CA ASN A 15 -13.17 -14.55 11.22
C ASN A 15 -14.61 -14.36 11.75
N ASN A 16 -14.89 -13.19 12.34
CA ASN A 16 -16.24 -12.82 12.82
C ASN A 16 -17.02 -11.93 11.81
N GLY A 17 -16.56 -11.81 10.58
CA GLY A 17 -17.23 -11.06 9.52
C GLY A 17 -17.03 -9.54 9.58
N TYR A 18 -16.13 -9.05 10.41
CA TYR A 18 -15.82 -7.63 10.56
C TYR A 18 -14.53 -7.25 9.83
N ARG A 19 -14.46 -6.01 9.34
CA ARG A 19 -13.22 -5.40 8.87
C ARG A 19 -12.56 -4.65 10.02
N CYS A 20 -11.33 -5.00 10.36
CA CYS A 20 -10.50 -4.24 11.29
C CYS A 20 -9.65 -3.22 10.53
N ILE A 21 -9.66 -1.97 10.96
CA ILE A 21 -8.78 -0.91 10.44
C ILE A 21 -7.98 -0.38 11.62
N HIS A 22 -6.65 -0.57 11.57
CA HIS A 22 -5.74 0.02 12.54
C HIS A 22 -5.43 1.46 12.10
N VAL A 23 -5.65 2.41 12.99
CA VAL A 23 -5.31 3.82 12.79
C VAL A 23 -4.14 4.15 13.70
N TRP A 24 -3.02 4.52 13.08
CA TRP A 24 -1.80 4.87 13.79
C TRP A 24 -1.74 6.37 14.05
N ASP A 25 -0.98 6.80 15.06
CA ASP A 25 -0.82 8.23 15.35
C ASP A 25 -0.18 9.01 14.20
N TRP A 26 0.67 8.35 13.44
CA TRP A 26 1.32 8.91 12.23
C TRP A 26 0.50 8.82 10.95
N ASP A 27 -0.70 8.24 10.97
CA ASP A 27 -1.57 8.15 9.79
C ASP A 27 -2.21 9.51 9.46
N ASP A 28 -2.42 9.74 8.18
CA ASP A 28 -3.32 10.81 7.69
C ASP A 28 -4.77 10.39 7.96
N LYS A 29 -5.30 10.87 9.08
CA LYS A 29 -6.64 10.50 9.58
C LYS A 29 -7.74 10.98 8.63
N ASP A 30 -7.56 12.13 7.98
CA ASP A 30 -8.55 12.68 7.02
C ASP A 30 -8.66 11.77 5.78
N ARG A 31 -7.55 11.23 5.28
CA ARG A 31 -7.59 10.25 4.19
C ARG A 31 -8.26 8.94 4.59
N ILE A 32 -8.05 8.48 5.82
CA ILE A 32 -8.72 7.28 6.32
C ILE A 32 -10.24 7.52 6.40
N VAL A 33 -10.67 8.66 6.94
CA VAL A 33 -12.09 9.02 7.00
C VAL A 33 -12.69 9.08 5.60
N LYS A 34 -12.03 9.74 4.64
CA LYS A 34 -12.48 9.78 3.23
C LYS A 34 -12.60 8.39 2.59
N LEU A 35 -11.73 7.44 2.97
CA LEU A 35 -11.81 6.05 2.50
C LEU A 35 -13.06 5.33 2.99
N LEU A 36 -13.55 5.68 4.19
CA LEU A 36 -14.69 5.05 4.86
C LEU A 36 -16.04 5.69 4.51
N LEU A 37 -16.04 6.93 4.04
CA LEU A 37 -17.25 7.62 3.65
C LEU A 37 -17.89 6.99 2.40
N PRO A 38 -19.23 6.96 2.33
CA PRO A 38 -19.95 6.54 1.14
C PRO A 38 -19.52 7.38 -0.07
N ARG A 39 -19.25 6.74 -1.18
CA ARG A 39 -18.89 7.40 -2.44
C ARG A 39 -19.94 7.13 -3.51
N LYS A 40 -20.13 8.09 -4.42
CA LYS A 40 -21.01 7.91 -5.58
C LYS A 40 -20.57 6.69 -6.37
N ARG A 41 -21.53 5.83 -6.72
CA ARG A 41 -21.29 4.60 -7.47
C ARG A 41 -21.31 4.86 -8.97
N ILE A 42 -20.30 4.34 -9.67
CA ILE A 42 -20.15 4.36 -11.13
C ILE A 42 -19.87 2.94 -11.60
N PHE A 43 -20.37 2.58 -12.77
CA PHE A 43 -20.04 1.28 -13.40
C PHE A 43 -18.89 1.46 -14.38
N ALA A 44 -17.85 0.65 -14.29
CA ALA A 44 -16.66 0.70 -15.15
C ALA A 44 -16.99 0.59 -16.65
N ARG A 45 -18.11 -0.08 -17.02
CA ARG A 45 -18.57 -0.15 -18.42
C ARG A 45 -18.88 1.21 -19.05
N LYS A 46 -19.15 2.24 -18.21
CA LYS A 46 -19.40 3.63 -18.65
C LYS A 46 -18.13 4.48 -18.69
N CYS A 47 -17.00 3.93 -18.28
CA CYS A 47 -15.72 4.63 -18.27
C CYS A 47 -14.87 4.22 -19.47
N GLU A 48 -14.06 5.13 -19.96
CA GLU A 48 -13.02 4.86 -20.95
C GLU A 48 -11.70 4.55 -20.24
N VAL A 49 -10.87 3.70 -20.87
CA VAL A 49 -9.51 3.44 -20.42
C VAL A 49 -8.57 4.32 -21.22
N ARG A 50 -7.73 5.11 -20.54
CA ARG A 50 -6.73 5.98 -21.17
C ARG A 50 -5.42 5.91 -20.38
N ASP A 51 -4.29 6.16 -21.06
CA ASP A 51 -3.03 6.42 -20.39
C ASP A 51 -3.11 7.73 -19.60
N VAL A 52 -2.37 7.79 -18.49
CA VAL A 52 -2.32 8.97 -17.61
C VAL A 52 -0.89 9.48 -17.55
N ASP A 53 -0.71 10.79 -17.75
CA ASP A 53 0.59 11.42 -17.60
C ASP A 53 1.09 11.43 -16.14
N LEU A 54 2.39 11.69 -15.96
CA LEU A 54 3.02 11.64 -14.65
C LEU A 54 2.51 12.72 -13.68
N SER A 55 2.22 13.92 -14.18
CA SER A 55 1.75 15.05 -13.35
C SER A 55 0.38 14.73 -12.77
N THR A 56 -0.57 14.37 -13.64
CA THR A 56 -1.93 13.97 -13.27
C THR A 56 -1.93 12.76 -12.33
N THR A 57 -1.04 11.78 -12.59
CA THR A 57 -0.89 10.60 -11.72
C THR A 57 -0.46 10.98 -10.31
N ARG A 58 0.54 11.86 -10.17
CA ARG A 58 1.03 12.33 -8.88
C ARG A 58 -0.03 13.08 -8.10
N GLU A 59 -0.71 14.01 -8.75
CA GLU A 59 -1.79 14.78 -8.16
C GLU A 59 -2.91 13.88 -7.67
N TYR A 60 -3.41 12.98 -8.55
CA TYR A 60 -4.51 12.07 -8.23
C TYR A 60 -4.15 11.13 -7.07
N LEU A 61 -2.99 10.47 -7.12
CA LEU A 61 -2.57 9.56 -6.06
C LEU A 61 -2.28 10.28 -4.74
N ASN A 62 -1.70 11.48 -4.77
CA ASN A 62 -1.48 12.26 -3.56
C ASN A 62 -2.78 12.80 -2.95
N THR A 63 -3.83 12.94 -3.73
CA THR A 63 -5.16 13.36 -3.25
C THR A 63 -5.97 12.19 -2.69
N TYR A 64 -5.98 11.03 -3.37
CA TYR A 64 -6.94 9.96 -3.10
C TYR A 64 -6.33 8.69 -2.53
N HIS A 65 -5.04 8.40 -2.74
CA HIS A 65 -4.42 7.18 -2.23
C HIS A 65 -3.84 7.39 -0.84
N LEU A 66 -4.07 6.45 0.11
CA LEU A 66 -3.58 6.58 1.49
C LEU A 66 -2.07 6.80 1.60
N GLN A 67 -1.28 6.11 0.78
CA GLN A 67 0.18 6.21 0.77
C GLN A 67 0.72 7.18 -0.29
N GLY A 68 -0.16 7.89 -1.00
CA GLY A 68 0.22 8.80 -2.08
C GLY A 68 0.93 8.14 -3.27
N TYR A 69 1.59 8.97 -4.07
CA TYR A 69 2.34 8.55 -5.23
C TYR A 69 3.56 7.69 -4.87
N ALA A 70 3.86 6.71 -5.71
CA ALA A 70 5.13 5.98 -5.72
C ALA A 70 5.65 5.86 -7.16
N ARG A 71 6.97 5.80 -7.33
CA ARG A 71 7.61 5.70 -8.67
C ARG A 71 7.07 4.53 -9.46
N ASP A 72 6.62 4.80 -10.66
CA ASP A 72 6.01 3.89 -11.60
C ASP A 72 6.55 4.06 -13.03
N SER A 73 6.12 3.20 -13.96
CA SER A 73 6.46 3.32 -15.39
C SER A 73 5.24 3.18 -16.30
N ILE A 74 4.15 2.59 -15.82
CA ILE A 74 2.90 2.39 -16.56
C ILE A 74 1.77 2.97 -15.72
N ARG A 75 0.89 3.77 -16.33
CA ARG A 75 -0.19 4.51 -15.67
C ARG A 75 -1.44 4.41 -16.53
N ILE A 76 -2.46 3.74 -16.03
CA ILE A 76 -3.70 3.48 -16.74
C ILE A 76 -4.86 4.01 -15.90
N GLY A 77 -5.69 4.87 -16.48
CA GLY A 77 -6.82 5.49 -15.80
C GLY A 77 -8.16 5.10 -16.39
N LEU A 78 -9.20 5.17 -15.57
CA LEU A 78 -10.60 5.19 -16.00
C LEU A 78 -11.09 6.63 -16.00
N TYR A 79 -11.68 7.03 -17.11
CA TYR A 79 -12.29 8.34 -17.33
C TYR A 79 -13.81 8.21 -17.46
N TYR A 80 -14.53 9.02 -16.71
CA TYR A 80 -15.97 9.13 -16.77
C TYR A 80 -16.36 10.59 -17.03
N ASN A 81 -16.99 10.89 -18.15
CA ASN A 81 -17.26 12.26 -18.60
C ASN A 81 -15.99 13.14 -18.59
N ASP A 82 -14.90 12.63 -19.15
CA ASP A 82 -13.57 13.24 -19.21
C ASP A 82 -12.88 13.49 -17.84
N GLU A 83 -13.50 13.12 -16.74
CA GLU A 83 -12.89 13.14 -15.40
C GLU A 83 -12.14 11.84 -15.13
N LEU A 84 -10.88 11.92 -14.62
CA LEU A 84 -10.14 10.76 -14.11
C LEU A 84 -10.76 10.30 -12.80
N VAL A 85 -11.36 9.12 -12.79
CA VAL A 85 -12.10 8.58 -11.64
C VAL A 85 -11.44 7.38 -10.98
N SER A 86 -10.48 6.75 -11.63
CA SER A 86 -9.66 5.67 -11.07
C SER A 86 -8.33 5.56 -11.80
N ILE A 87 -7.30 5.10 -11.09
CA ILE A 87 -5.98 4.87 -11.65
C ILE A 87 -5.37 3.57 -11.14
N MET A 88 -4.63 2.89 -12.00
CA MET A 88 -3.80 1.74 -11.66
C MET A 88 -2.40 1.94 -12.23
N THR A 89 -1.37 1.77 -11.40
CA THR A 89 0.01 2.01 -11.82
C THR A 89 0.88 0.77 -11.64
N PHE A 90 1.82 0.58 -12.56
CA PHE A 90 2.73 -0.56 -12.56
C PHE A 90 4.16 -0.11 -12.79
N GLY A 91 5.10 -0.99 -12.44
CA GLY A 91 6.53 -0.78 -12.68
C GLY A 91 7.36 -2.03 -12.42
N LYS A 92 8.67 -1.86 -12.41
CA LYS A 92 9.59 -2.95 -12.04
C LYS A 92 9.40 -3.31 -10.56
N PRO A 93 9.38 -4.62 -10.22
CA PRO A 93 9.23 -5.06 -8.84
C PRO A 93 10.33 -4.50 -7.94
N ARG A 94 9.90 -3.89 -6.82
CA ARG A 94 10.82 -3.28 -5.84
C ARG A 94 11.49 -4.33 -4.97
N TYR A 95 10.72 -5.34 -4.54
CA TYR A 95 11.18 -6.39 -3.62
C TYR A 95 11.28 -7.77 -4.28
N ASN A 96 10.21 -8.29 -4.84
CA ASN A 96 10.20 -9.62 -5.48
C ASN A 96 10.69 -9.54 -6.94
N LYS A 97 12.01 -9.59 -7.12
CA LYS A 97 12.66 -9.51 -8.44
C LYS A 97 12.42 -10.70 -9.37
N LYS A 98 11.73 -11.75 -8.89
CA LYS A 98 11.33 -12.90 -9.72
C LYS A 98 10.09 -12.62 -10.55
N CYS A 99 9.29 -11.61 -10.17
CA CYS A 99 8.14 -11.19 -10.94
C CYS A 99 8.54 -10.19 -12.03
N GLU A 100 7.78 -10.15 -13.11
CA GLU A 100 8.02 -9.25 -14.24
C GLU A 100 7.57 -7.82 -13.93
N TYR A 101 6.38 -7.67 -13.36
CA TYR A 101 5.80 -6.39 -12.96
C TYR A 101 5.36 -6.36 -11.49
N GLU A 102 5.28 -5.15 -10.96
CA GLU A 102 4.60 -4.86 -9.70
C GLU A 102 3.41 -3.95 -9.97
N LEU A 103 2.21 -4.35 -9.51
CA LEU A 103 1.08 -3.45 -9.36
C LEU A 103 1.35 -2.58 -8.13
N ILE A 104 1.70 -1.31 -8.36
CA ILE A 104 2.24 -0.41 -7.33
C ILE A 104 1.14 0.31 -6.59
N ARG A 105 0.13 0.84 -7.33
CA ARG A 105 -1.01 1.58 -6.79
C ARG A 105 -2.29 1.27 -7.54
N TYR A 106 -3.38 1.16 -6.80
CA TYR A 106 -4.75 1.20 -7.32
C TYR A 106 -5.57 2.13 -6.42
N CYS A 107 -6.25 3.08 -7.02
CA CYS A 107 -7.02 4.08 -6.30
C CYS A 107 -8.21 4.55 -7.14
N SER A 108 -9.32 4.87 -6.47
CA SER A 108 -10.53 5.41 -7.09
C SER A 108 -11.11 6.54 -6.24
N SER A 109 -11.52 7.65 -6.86
CA SER A 109 -12.25 8.75 -6.21
C SER A 109 -13.74 8.44 -6.04
N TYR A 110 -14.27 7.48 -6.80
CA TYR A 110 -15.65 6.98 -6.74
C TYR A 110 -15.69 5.48 -6.34
N ASP A 111 -16.89 4.96 -6.02
CA ASP A 111 -17.14 3.51 -5.92
C ASP A 111 -17.36 2.95 -7.32
N ILE A 112 -16.31 2.40 -7.95
CA ILE A 112 -16.35 1.96 -9.35
C ILE A 112 -16.50 0.46 -9.43
N VAL A 113 -17.73 0.02 -9.71
CA VAL A 113 -18.04 -1.41 -9.88
C VAL A 113 -17.35 -1.94 -11.14
N GLY A 114 -16.47 -2.95 -10.97
CA GLY A 114 -15.67 -3.54 -12.04
C GLY A 114 -14.47 -2.67 -12.47
N GLY A 115 -14.10 -1.65 -11.68
CA GLY A 115 -13.02 -0.72 -12.05
C GLY A 115 -11.64 -1.38 -12.04
N ALA A 116 -11.32 -2.12 -10.98
CA ALA A 116 -10.06 -2.83 -10.86
C ALA A 116 -9.89 -3.87 -11.97
N GLU A 117 -10.94 -4.66 -12.23
CA GLU A 117 -10.95 -5.70 -13.25
C GLU A 117 -10.75 -5.11 -14.66
N LYS A 118 -11.40 -3.98 -14.95
CA LYS A 118 -11.27 -3.33 -16.26
C LYS A 118 -9.86 -2.81 -16.50
N LEU A 119 -9.26 -2.13 -15.52
CA LEU A 119 -7.90 -1.62 -15.61
C LEU A 119 -6.87 -2.77 -15.69
N PHE A 120 -7.00 -3.79 -14.85
CA PHE A 120 -6.09 -4.91 -14.83
C PHE A 120 -6.20 -5.75 -16.11
N THR A 121 -7.41 -6.00 -16.62
CA THR A 121 -7.63 -6.68 -17.90
C THR A 121 -7.00 -5.90 -19.06
N HIS A 122 -7.12 -4.57 -19.07
CA HIS A 122 -6.46 -3.73 -20.07
C HIS A 122 -4.94 -3.87 -19.99
N PHE A 123 -4.36 -3.81 -18.78
CA PHE A 123 -2.92 -4.01 -18.57
C PHE A 123 -2.45 -5.37 -19.09
N ILE A 124 -3.15 -6.47 -18.74
CA ILE A 124 -2.79 -7.82 -19.21
C ILE A 124 -2.82 -7.90 -20.74
N ARG A 125 -3.84 -7.35 -21.38
CA ARG A 125 -3.98 -7.39 -22.85
C ARG A 125 -2.91 -6.58 -23.57
N THR A 126 -2.52 -5.45 -23.00
CA THR A 126 -1.56 -4.52 -23.62
C THR A 126 -0.13 -4.95 -23.42
N TYR A 127 0.22 -5.39 -22.22
CA TYR A 127 1.63 -5.68 -21.83
C TYR A 127 1.94 -7.18 -21.79
N ASN A 128 0.91 -8.04 -21.83
CA ASN A 128 1.04 -9.50 -21.86
C ASN A 128 2.01 -10.08 -20.81
N PRO A 129 1.91 -9.66 -19.51
CA PRO A 129 2.83 -10.06 -18.48
C PRO A 129 2.77 -11.56 -18.20
N THR A 130 3.87 -12.16 -17.74
CA THR A 130 3.92 -13.54 -17.24
C THR A 130 3.58 -13.60 -15.76
N THR A 131 4.01 -12.61 -14.99
CA THR A 131 3.81 -12.54 -13.54
C THR A 131 3.68 -11.09 -13.08
N VAL A 132 2.77 -10.86 -12.11
CA VAL A 132 2.58 -9.56 -11.46
C VAL A 132 2.55 -9.75 -9.96
N VAL A 133 3.38 -9.02 -9.22
CA VAL A 133 3.32 -9.00 -7.75
C VAL A 133 2.60 -7.75 -7.26
N SER A 134 1.91 -7.85 -6.12
CA SER A 134 1.41 -6.68 -5.39
C SER A 134 1.44 -6.91 -3.89
N TYR A 135 1.35 -5.82 -3.13
CA TYR A 135 1.44 -5.81 -1.68
C TYR A 135 0.22 -5.13 -1.08
N CYS A 136 -0.35 -5.75 -0.04
CA CYS A 136 -1.52 -5.26 0.66
C CYS A 136 -1.17 -4.95 2.11
N ASP A 137 -1.34 -3.71 2.53
CA ASP A 137 -1.27 -3.30 3.93
C ASP A 137 -2.48 -3.85 4.70
N LYS A 138 -2.25 -4.87 5.53
CA LYS A 138 -3.30 -5.53 6.34
C LYS A 138 -3.81 -4.64 7.48
N SER A 139 -3.11 -3.56 7.80
CA SER A 139 -3.62 -2.56 8.75
C SER A 139 -4.84 -1.80 8.21
N LYS A 140 -4.99 -1.73 6.88
CA LYS A 140 -6.04 -0.95 6.20
C LYS A 140 -6.96 -1.79 5.33
N PHE A 141 -6.47 -2.86 4.69
CA PHE A 141 -7.17 -3.59 3.64
C PHE A 141 -7.14 -5.11 3.85
N THR A 142 -8.17 -5.78 3.37
CA THR A 142 -8.29 -7.25 3.44
C THR A 142 -7.52 -7.98 2.34
N GLY A 143 -7.18 -7.30 1.24
CA GLY A 143 -6.58 -7.91 0.06
C GLY A 143 -7.59 -8.52 -0.93
N LYS A 144 -8.89 -8.44 -0.65
CA LYS A 144 -9.97 -9.03 -1.48
C LYS A 144 -9.92 -8.58 -2.94
N THR A 145 -9.50 -7.35 -3.21
CA THR A 145 -9.33 -6.85 -4.58
C THR A 145 -8.35 -7.70 -5.38
N TYR A 146 -7.22 -8.07 -4.80
CA TYR A 146 -6.22 -8.92 -5.47
C TYR A 146 -6.77 -10.32 -5.76
N LEU A 147 -7.45 -10.93 -4.80
CA LEU A 147 -8.08 -12.24 -5.00
C LEU A 147 -9.12 -12.20 -6.13
N ASN A 148 -9.95 -11.14 -6.19
CA ASN A 148 -10.92 -10.95 -7.26
C ASN A 148 -10.27 -10.74 -8.64
N LEU A 149 -9.04 -10.20 -8.70
CA LEU A 149 -8.26 -10.05 -9.92
C LEU A 149 -7.50 -11.34 -10.33
N GLY A 150 -7.65 -12.43 -9.57
CA GLY A 150 -6.99 -13.71 -9.84
C GLY A 150 -5.57 -13.81 -9.27
N PHE A 151 -5.14 -12.89 -8.39
CA PHE A 151 -3.89 -13.06 -7.67
C PHE A 151 -4.03 -14.15 -6.61
N LYS A 152 -2.96 -14.89 -6.39
CA LYS A 152 -2.84 -15.86 -5.28
C LYS A 152 -2.10 -15.23 -4.11
N PHE A 153 -2.57 -15.52 -2.90
CA PHE A 153 -1.87 -15.14 -1.67
C PHE A 153 -0.56 -15.93 -1.55
N GLU A 154 0.53 -15.25 -1.26
CA GLU A 154 1.86 -15.85 -1.11
C GLU A 154 2.32 -15.85 0.35
N SER A 155 2.29 -14.69 1.00
CA SER A 155 2.78 -14.55 2.38
C SER A 155 2.19 -13.33 3.08
N ASN A 156 2.32 -13.31 4.41
CA ASN A 156 2.03 -12.13 5.22
C ASN A 156 3.15 -11.91 6.23
N ASN A 157 3.85 -10.79 6.13
CA ASN A 157 4.97 -10.42 6.98
C ASN A 157 4.61 -9.19 7.82
N VAL A 158 4.71 -9.33 9.13
CA VAL A 158 4.54 -8.23 10.08
C VAL A 158 5.79 -7.33 10.01
N SER A 159 5.58 -6.02 9.90
CA SER A 159 6.67 -5.04 9.87
C SER A 159 6.83 -4.37 11.23
N LYS A 160 8.09 -4.12 11.60
CA LYS A 160 8.46 -3.36 12.78
C LYS A 160 8.54 -1.88 12.44
N HIS A 161 8.00 -1.06 13.32
CA HIS A 161 8.01 0.39 13.28
C HIS A 161 8.56 0.93 14.60
N TRP A 162 9.16 2.11 14.52
CA TRP A 162 9.63 2.88 15.65
C TRP A 162 8.82 4.17 15.76
N TYR A 163 8.26 4.43 16.92
CA TYR A 163 7.44 5.61 17.16
C TYR A 163 7.84 6.30 18.46
N ASN A 164 8.05 7.59 18.39
CA ASN A 164 8.29 8.41 19.58
C ASN A 164 7.00 9.16 19.93
N PRO A 165 6.32 8.81 21.05
CA PRO A 165 5.02 9.40 21.39
C PRO A 165 5.12 10.87 21.86
N ILE A 166 6.32 11.34 22.23
CA ILE A 166 6.54 12.73 22.65
C ILE A 166 6.71 13.65 21.44
N THR A 167 7.52 13.20 20.47
CA THR A 167 7.86 14.01 19.29
C THR A 167 6.97 13.72 18.07
N ASN A 168 6.11 12.70 18.14
CA ASN A 168 5.30 12.17 17.05
C ASN A 168 6.11 11.74 15.81
N VAL A 169 7.40 11.40 15.99
CA VAL A 169 8.25 10.92 14.93
C VAL A 169 8.04 9.43 14.72
N HIS A 170 7.80 9.04 13.47
CA HIS A 170 7.66 7.65 13.05
C HIS A 170 8.77 7.28 12.07
N VAL A 171 9.40 6.13 12.29
CA VAL A 171 10.45 5.56 11.44
C VAL A 171 10.15 4.08 11.19
N THR A 172 10.18 3.64 9.93
CA THR A 172 10.08 2.21 9.63
C THR A 172 11.42 1.52 9.92
N ASP A 173 11.38 0.29 10.44
CA ASP A 173 12.59 -0.48 10.72
C ASP A 173 13.47 -0.68 9.47
N ASN A 174 12.84 -0.84 8.29
CA ASN A 174 13.56 -0.93 7.03
C ASN A 174 14.35 0.35 6.71
N PHE A 175 13.77 1.53 6.92
CA PHE A 175 14.44 2.81 6.71
C PHE A 175 15.58 3.00 7.71
N LEU A 176 15.36 2.61 8.97
CA LEU A 176 16.39 2.63 10.01
C LEU A 176 17.58 1.72 9.67
N ARG A 177 17.33 0.51 9.16
CA ARG A 177 18.40 -0.40 8.71
C ARG A 177 19.19 0.13 7.50
N GLN A 178 18.53 0.81 6.58
CA GLN A 178 19.17 1.34 5.37
C GLN A 178 20.02 2.59 5.64
N ARG A 179 19.59 3.44 6.56
CA ARG A 179 20.22 4.74 6.83
C ARG A 179 21.05 4.77 8.10
N GLY A 180 20.66 4.00 9.13
CA GLY A 180 21.21 4.10 10.47
C GLY A 180 20.67 5.28 11.26
N PHE A 181 20.74 5.17 12.58
CA PHE A 181 20.25 6.20 13.51
C PHE A 181 20.89 7.57 13.27
N ASP A 182 22.24 7.59 13.16
CA ASP A 182 22.99 8.84 13.00
C ASP A 182 22.61 9.62 11.74
N GLN A 183 22.40 8.93 10.61
CA GLN A 183 22.02 9.59 9.37
C GLN A 183 20.58 10.13 9.41
N ILE A 184 19.68 9.44 10.15
CA ILE A 184 18.28 9.86 10.26
C ILE A 184 18.15 11.09 11.15
N PHE A 185 18.89 11.11 12.29
CA PHE A 185 18.71 12.12 13.33
C PHE A 185 19.87 13.13 13.43
N ASN A 186 20.92 12.96 12.60
CA ASN A 186 22.12 13.81 12.58
C ASN A 186 22.77 13.99 13.96
N THR A 187 22.91 12.88 14.72
CA THR A 187 23.34 12.93 16.15
C THR A 187 24.83 12.81 16.36
N GLY A 188 25.57 12.24 15.38
CA GLY A 188 27.01 11.98 15.54
C GLY A 188 27.34 10.91 16.60
N TYR A 189 26.38 10.12 17.03
CA TYR A 189 26.60 8.99 17.94
C TYR A 189 27.51 7.97 17.30
N GLY A 190 28.64 7.72 17.93
CA GLY A 190 29.73 6.94 17.39
C GLY A 190 29.41 5.49 17.03
N LYS A 191 30.25 4.94 16.16
CA LYS A 191 30.22 3.55 15.74
C LYS A 191 30.36 2.61 16.96
N GLY A 192 29.40 1.72 17.14
CA GLY A 192 29.49 0.63 18.15
C GLY A 192 28.19 0.31 18.89
N THR A 193 27.21 1.20 18.91
CA THR A 193 25.90 0.95 19.50
C THR A 193 24.90 0.55 18.43
N SER A 194 24.07 -0.46 18.70
CA SER A 194 23.06 -0.88 17.72
C SER A 194 21.99 0.21 17.53
N ASN A 195 21.47 0.31 16.32
CA ASN A 195 20.37 1.25 16.03
C ASN A 195 19.16 1.06 16.96
N GLU A 196 18.86 -0.17 17.37
CA GLU A 196 17.76 -0.48 18.29
C GLU A 196 17.96 0.13 19.68
N VAL A 197 19.17 0.02 20.23
CA VAL A 197 19.51 0.63 21.52
C VAL A 197 19.37 2.15 21.43
N LEU A 198 19.93 2.77 20.39
CA LEU A 198 19.83 4.22 20.18
C LEU A 198 18.37 4.69 20.03
N MET A 199 17.51 3.92 19.35
CA MET A 199 16.09 4.24 19.25
C MET A 199 15.40 4.20 20.61
N LEU A 200 15.67 3.18 21.43
CA LEU A 200 15.09 3.06 22.77
C LEU A 200 15.57 4.19 23.70
N GLU A 201 16.86 4.50 23.70
CA GLU A 201 17.45 5.60 24.47
C GLU A 201 16.90 6.97 24.05
N ALA A 202 16.57 7.15 22.75
CA ALA A 202 15.92 8.35 22.22
C ALA A 202 14.40 8.40 22.49
N GLY A 203 13.85 7.47 23.26
CA GLY A 203 12.45 7.43 23.68
C GLY A 203 11.48 6.88 22.62
N PHE A 204 11.99 6.16 21.62
CA PHE A 204 11.14 5.44 20.68
C PHE A 204 10.66 4.11 21.29
N VAL A 205 9.44 3.72 20.91
CA VAL A 205 8.86 2.42 21.23
C VAL A 205 8.71 1.58 19.97
N GLU A 206 8.83 0.26 20.13
CA GLU A 206 8.58 -0.69 19.03
C GLU A 206 7.08 -0.91 18.86
N ILE A 207 6.62 -0.82 17.62
CA ILE A 207 5.26 -1.14 17.20
C ILE A 207 5.35 -2.12 16.04
N PHE A 208 4.56 -3.20 16.10
CA PHE A 208 4.41 -4.14 15.01
C PHE A 208 3.06 -3.94 14.35
N ASP A 209 3.03 -3.82 13.00
CA ASP A 209 1.79 -3.62 12.25
C ASP A 209 0.96 -4.91 12.11
N ALA A 210 -0.17 -4.85 11.41
CA ALA A 210 -1.01 -6.01 11.12
C ALA A 210 -0.47 -6.89 9.98
N GLY A 211 0.65 -6.50 9.39
CA GLY A 211 1.34 -7.22 8.31
C GLY A 211 1.13 -6.62 6.93
N GLN A 212 2.06 -7.00 6.06
CA GLN A 212 2.03 -6.75 4.62
C GLN A 212 1.84 -8.08 3.90
N SER A 213 0.69 -8.28 3.27
CA SER A 213 0.44 -9.48 2.48
C SER A 213 0.97 -9.30 1.07
N THR A 214 1.66 -10.35 0.58
CA THR A 214 2.15 -10.44 -0.80
C THR A 214 1.16 -11.26 -1.62
N TYR A 215 0.83 -10.78 -2.81
CA TYR A 215 -0.03 -11.44 -3.77
C TYR A 215 0.68 -11.54 -5.11
N ILE A 216 0.57 -12.68 -5.80
CA ILE A 216 1.19 -12.91 -7.10
C ILE A 216 0.13 -13.39 -8.08
N TRP A 217 0.08 -12.77 -9.23
CA TRP A 217 -0.71 -13.20 -10.37
C TRP A 217 0.20 -13.89 -11.39
N PHE A 218 -0.26 -15.01 -11.96
CA PHE A 218 0.43 -15.76 -12.99
C PHE A 218 -0.45 -15.83 -14.24
N LYS A 219 0.17 -15.75 -15.40
CA LYS A 219 -0.52 -15.91 -16.67
C LYS A 219 -0.96 -17.35 -16.88
N GLY A 220 -2.24 -17.56 -17.14
CA GLY A 220 -2.80 -18.88 -17.43
C GLY A 220 -3.27 -19.69 -16.22
N ASP A 221 -3.26 -19.08 -15.04
CA ASP A 221 -3.86 -19.65 -13.82
C ASP A 221 -5.36 -19.34 -13.71
#